data_bcd929e107db8c44b869957ccca1ed17
#
_entry.id   bcd929e107db8c44b869957ccca1ed17
#
_cell.length_a   1.000
_cell.length_b   1.000
_cell.length_c   1.000
_cell.angle_alpha   90.00
_cell.angle_beta   90.00
_cell.angle_gamma   90.00
#
_symmetry.space_group_name_H-M   'P 1'
#
loop_
_entity.id
_entity.type
_entity.pdbx_description
1 polymer ?
#
loop_
_entity_poly.entity_id
_entity_poly.type
_entity_poly.pdbx_seq_one_letter_code
_entity_poly.pdbx_strand_id
1 'polypeptide(L)'
;MENIKNTSTGLLFNTIKKTFFCEKHGPVECNIVVIAGKASEAFCPLCRAEYEKELNEKEEQERKEKNKRVFIEKMQEMNIEEEFYFSTLDSYVPQVQSQADAKKAIKELIEQKHGKVILLGSNGGGKTHLGTCAVKALGGKVYSMYEISTMIRQAYSPLAKRTELEIVKELASIPMLFIDEMGRSKGSSAELNWLSFILDKRHQRHLPFVLASNTHLSCDCPHGKKGCEECFENFLGNDIISRLGQESKIIKMYDAPDYRRKK
;
A
#
# COMPACT_ATOMS: atom_id res chain seq x y z
N MET A 1 50.26 34.23 -11.02
CA MET A 1 49.07 35.03 -11.37
C MET A 1 48.03 34.81 -10.28
N GLU A 2 47.78 35.82 -9.45
CA GLU A 2 46.81 35.80 -8.36
C GLU A 2 45.41 36.00 -8.96
N ASN A 3 44.52 35.03 -8.77
CA ASN A 3 43.13 35.18 -9.14
C ASN A 3 42.34 35.78 -7.99
N ILE A 4 42.00 37.06 -8.11
CA ILE A 4 41.10 37.75 -7.16
C ILE A 4 39.67 37.52 -7.59
N LYS A 5 38.86 36.82 -6.76
CA LYS A 5 37.43 36.72 -6.95
C LYS A 5 36.71 37.61 -5.96
N ASN A 6 35.98 38.60 -6.45
CA ASN A 6 35.09 39.46 -5.68
C ASN A 6 33.75 38.75 -5.48
N THR A 7 33.33 38.59 -4.23
CA THR A 7 31.94 38.21 -3.89
C THR A 7 31.20 39.42 -3.34
N SER A 8 29.88 39.44 -3.44
CA SER A 8 28.95 40.52 -3.06
C SER A 8 29.03 41.00 -1.62
N THR A 9 29.91 40.46 -0.77
CA THR A 9 30.11 40.80 0.63
C THR A 9 31.41 41.61 0.89
N GLY A 10 32.13 42.03 -0.12
CA GLY A 10 33.31 42.92 0.03
C GLY A 10 34.56 42.31 0.71
N LEU A 11 34.57 41.03 1.03
CA LEU A 11 35.73 40.33 1.57
C LEU A 11 36.66 39.88 0.45
N LEU A 12 37.89 40.40 0.46
CA LEU A 12 38.97 40.00 -0.46
C LEU A 12 39.59 38.70 0.05
N PHE A 13 39.46 37.61 -0.71
CA PHE A 13 40.23 36.40 -0.43
C PHE A 13 41.29 36.19 -1.50
N ASN A 14 42.48 35.93 -1.05
CA ASN A 14 43.56 35.45 -1.91
C ASN A 14 43.67 33.93 -1.74
N THR A 15 43.79 33.21 -2.85
CA THR A 15 44.06 31.78 -2.86
C THR A 15 45.50 31.56 -3.26
N ILE A 16 46.29 30.93 -2.39
CA ILE A 16 47.68 30.55 -2.66
C ILE A 16 47.77 29.02 -2.81
N LYS A 17 48.52 28.57 -3.80
CA LYS A 17 48.84 27.14 -3.96
C LYS A 17 50.05 26.82 -3.08
N LYS A 18 49.91 25.75 -2.28
CA LYS A 18 50.97 25.23 -1.44
C LYS A 18 51.03 23.73 -1.57
N THR A 19 52.21 23.17 -1.71
CA THR A 19 52.46 21.74 -1.64
C THR A 19 52.65 21.36 -0.19
N PHE A 20 51.91 20.33 0.25
CA PHE A 20 52.12 19.72 1.54
C PHE A 20 52.17 18.20 1.43
N PHE A 21 52.81 17.54 2.39
CA PHE A 21 52.96 16.07 2.38
C PHE A 21 51.79 15.43 3.17
N CYS A 22 50.99 14.63 2.49
CA CYS A 22 49.94 13.84 3.09
C CYS A 22 50.47 12.44 3.39
N GLU A 23 50.32 11.91 4.58
CA GLU A 23 50.76 10.54 4.96
C GLU A 23 50.17 9.46 4.06
N LYS A 24 48.91 9.65 3.59
CA LYS A 24 48.21 8.69 2.75
C LYS A 24 48.49 8.86 1.25
N HIS A 25 48.58 10.09 0.76
CA HIS A 25 48.63 10.42 -0.69
C HIS A 25 49.96 11.00 -1.14
N GLY A 26 50.93 11.16 -0.23
CA GLY A 26 52.23 11.78 -0.55
C GLY A 26 52.15 13.30 -0.79
N PRO A 27 53.05 13.86 -1.61
CA PRO A 27 53.05 15.30 -1.91
C PRO A 27 51.81 15.68 -2.73
N VAL A 28 50.98 16.60 -2.20
CA VAL A 28 49.75 17.09 -2.85
C VAL A 28 49.74 18.63 -2.90
N GLU A 29 49.27 19.18 -4.01
CA GLU A 29 48.99 20.62 -4.10
C GLU A 29 47.62 20.93 -3.51
N CYS A 30 47.56 21.89 -2.63
CA CYS A 30 46.28 22.39 -2.06
C CYS A 30 46.15 23.90 -2.27
N ASN A 31 44.90 24.35 -2.39
CA ASN A 31 44.60 25.77 -2.44
C ASN A 31 44.29 26.24 -0.99
N ILE A 32 45.07 27.14 -0.47
CA ILE A 32 44.89 27.74 0.84
C ILE A 32 44.21 29.08 0.65
N VAL A 33 43.09 29.27 1.35
CA VAL A 33 42.39 30.58 1.34
C VAL A 33 43.00 31.46 2.43
N VAL A 34 43.38 32.68 2.04
CA VAL A 34 43.88 33.69 2.99
C VAL A 34 42.80 34.75 3.20
N ILE A 35 42.31 34.86 4.45
CA ILE A 35 41.32 35.86 4.85
C ILE A 35 41.97 36.77 5.86
N ALA A 36 41.95 38.07 5.59
CA ALA A 36 42.50 39.12 6.48
C ALA A 36 43.99 38.83 6.92
N GLY A 37 44.78 38.28 6.00
CA GLY A 37 46.18 37.94 6.27
C GLY A 37 46.43 36.64 7.04
N LYS A 38 45.38 35.91 7.40
CA LYS A 38 45.47 34.59 8.02
C LYS A 38 45.17 33.49 7.01
N ALA A 39 46.09 32.56 6.84
CA ALA A 39 45.92 31.38 5.97
C ALA A 39 45.07 30.31 6.66
N SER A 40 44.16 29.68 5.93
CA SER A 40 43.48 28.48 6.40
C SER A 40 44.46 27.31 6.58
N GLU A 41 44.08 26.34 7.40
CA GLU A 41 44.88 25.10 7.49
C GLU A 41 44.90 24.36 6.12
N ALA A 42 46.04 23.78 5.79
CA ALA A 42 46.20 22.98 4.59
C ALA A 42 45.75 21.53 4.85
N PHE A 43 44.85 21.02 4.04
CA PHE A 43 44.50 19.59 4.08
C PHE A 43 44.55 18.99 2.68
N CYS A 44 44.75 17.67 2.68
CA CYS A 44 44.82 16.92 1.45
C CYS A 44 43.44 16.93 0.74
N PRO A 45 43.37 17.48 -0.50
CA PRO A 45 42.11 17.49 -1.24
C PRO A 45 41.62 16.08 -1.59
N LEU A 46 42.54 15.10 -1.71
CA LEU A 46 42.17 13.70 -1.96
C LEU A 46 41.58 13.06 -0.72
N CYS A 47 42.16 13.24 0.48
CA CYS A 47 41.55 12.77 1.73
C CYS A 47 40.17 13.41 1.96
N ARG A 48 40.03 14.69 1.63
CA ARG A 48 38.75 15.39 1.74
C ARG A 48 37.71 14.80 0.79
N ALA A 49 38.08 14.56 -0.46
CA ALA A 49 37.19 13.95 -1.44
C ALA A 49 36.75 12.52 -1.04
N GLU A 50 37.68 11.73 -0.51
CA GLU A 50 37.39 10.40 0.03
C GLU A 50 36.41 10.48 1.22
N TYR A 51 36.68 11.38 2.16
CA TYR A 51 35.80 11.57 3.31
C TYR A 51 34.39 12.05 2.90
N GLU A 52 34.32 13.03 1.98
CA GLU A 52 33.03 13.51 1.44
C GLU A 52 32.28 12.38 0.73
N LYS A 53 32.98 11.49 0.00
CA LYS A 53 32.39 10.33 -0.64
C LYS A 53 31.83 9.33 0.38
N GLU A 54 32.61 8.97 1.38
CA GLU A 54 32.17 8.07 2.45
C GLU A 54 30.97 8.63 3.22
N LEU A 55 30.98 9.94 3.50
CA LEU A 55 29.88 10.60 4.18
C LEU A 55 28.60 10.55 3.33
N ASN A 56 28.70 10.87 2.04
CA ASN A 56 27.57 10.84 1.11
C ASN A 56 27.00 9.40 0.96
N GLU A 57 27.87 8.40 0.87
CA GLU A 57 27.43 6.99 0.80
C GLU A 57 26.70 6.58 2.08
N LYS A 58 27.19 7.01 3.24
CA LYS A 58 26.55 6.73 4.53
C LYS A 58 25.19 7.42 4.64
N GLU A 59 25.11 8.71 4.30
CA GLU A 59 23.85 9.47 4.30
C GLU A 59 22.81 8.86 3.33
N GLU A 60 23.27 8.40 2.17
CA GLU A 60 22.40 7.74 1.20
C GLU A 60 21.86 6.40 1.74
N GLN A 61 22.71 5.61 2.42
CA GLN A 61 22.29 4.37 3.06
C GLN A 61 21.28 4.62 4.18
N GLU A 62 21.53 5.56 5.07
CA GLU A 62 20.62 5.95 6.14
C GLU A 62 19.26 6.42 5.58
N ARG A 63 19.28 7.20 4.49
CA ARG A 63 18.06 7.63 3.79
C ARG A 63 17.28 6.46 3.20
N LYS A 64 17.98 5.50 2.57
CA LYS A 64 17.36 4.29 2.01
C LYS A 64 16.71 3.44 3.10
N GLU A 65 17.40 3.24 4.22
CA GLU A 65 16.86 2.48 5.37
C GLU A 65 15.66 3.17 5.99
N LYS A 66 15.72 4.48 6.19
CA LYS A 66 14.59 5.26 6.69
C LYS A 66 13.38 5.16 5.78
N ASN A 67 13.58 5.31 4.47
CA ASN A 67 12.50 5.20 3.49
C ASN A 67 11.88 3.80 3.48
N LYS A 68 12.70 2.76 3.58
CA LYS A 68 12.24 1.36 3.69
C LYS A 68 11.39 1.15 4.94
N ARG A 69 11.82 1.69 6.08
CA ARG A 69 11.07 1.59 7.35
C ARG A 69 9.71 2.29 7.24
N VAL A 70 9.67 3.54 6.77
CA VAL A 70 8.43 4.29 6.56
C VAL A 70 7.48 3.57 5.60
N PHE A 71 8.02 2.96 4.54
CA PHE A 71 7.23 2.17 3.60
C PHE A 71 6.59 0.96 4.28
N ILE A 72 7.36 0.19 5.07
CA ILE A 72 6.86 -0.99 5.79
C ILE A 72 5.79 -0.59 6.80
N GLU A 73 6.03 0.44 7.61
CA GLU A 73 5.07 0.98 8.57
C GLU A 73 3.74 1.35 7.89
N LYS A 74 3.81 2.03 6.74
CA LYS A 74 2.62 2.37 5.96
C LYS A 74 1.86 1.14 5.46
N MET A 75 2.55 0.08 5.01
CA MET A 75 1.89 -1.16 4.59
C MET A 75 1.21 -1.86 5.77
N GLN A 76 1.84 -1.88 6.93
CA GLN A 76 1.28 -2.43 8.17
C GLN A 76 0.05 -1.64 8.66
N GLU A 77 0.09 -0.30 8.60
CA GLU A 77 -1.07 0.55 8.92
C GLU A 77 -2.27 0.28 8.01
N MET A 78 -2.02 -0.10 6.77
CA MET A 78 -3.04 -0.51 5.80
C MET A 78 -3.50 -1.96 5.98
N ASN A 79 -2.94 -2.68 6.94
CA ASN A 79 -3.19 -4.10 7.20
C ASN A 79 -2.91 -4.98 5.97
N ILE A 80 -1.83 -4.68 5.25
CA ILE A 80 -1.41 -5.42 4.06
C ILE A 80 -0.37 -6.47 4.46
N GLU A 81 -0.52 -7.70 3.99
CA GLU A 81 0.46 -8.78 4.20
C GLU A 81 1.74 -8.55 3.40
N GLU A 82 2.88 -9.01 3.92
CA GLU A 82 4.21 -8.76 3.35
C GLU A 82 4.34 -9.21 1.88
N GLU A 83 3.69 -10.31 1.51
CA GLU A 83 3.70 -10.81 0.14
C GLU A 83 3.11 -9.82 -0.89
N PHE A 84 2.26 -8.87 -0.42
CA PHE A 84 1.62 -7.86 -1.27
C PHE A 84 2.24 -6.46 -1.16
N TYR A 85 3.30 -6.26 -0.39
CA TYR A 85 3.93 -4.94 -0.24
C TYR A 85 4.33 -4.32 -1.58
N PHE A 86 4.88 -5.12 -2.48
CA PHE A 86 5.34 -4.66 -3.80
C PHE A 86 4.37 -4.95 -4.95
N SER A 87 3.18 -5.49 -4.65
CA SER A 87 2.17 -5.72 -5.68
C SER A 87 1.69 -4.40 -6.28
N THR A 88 1.56 -4.35 -7.60
CA THR A 88 1.04 -3.19 -8.35
C THR A 88 0.04 -3.67 -9.40
N LEU A 89 -0.78 -2.77 -9.93
CA LEU A 89 -1.63 -3.13 -11.07
C LEU A 89 -0.80 -3.57 -12.29
N ASP A 90 0.38 -2.98 -12.49
CA ASP A 90 1.24 -3.32 -13.62
C ASP A 90 1.86 -4.71 -13.46
N SER A 91 2.23 -5.10 -12.23
CA SER A 91 2.74 -6.45 -11.95
C SER A 91 1.67 -7.55 -12.06
N TYR A 92 0.39 -7.18 -12.07
CA TYR A 92 -0.70 -8.13 -12.32
C TYR A 92 -0.85 -8.40 -13.82
N VAL A 93 -0.46 -9.58 -14.27
CA VAL A 93 -0.54 -10.02 -15.67
C VAL A 93 -1.74 -10.93 -15.86
N PRO A 94 -2.85 -10.46 -16.47
CA PRO A 94 -4.02 -11.30 -16.75
C PRO A 94 -3.67 -12.43 -17.70
N GLN A 95 -4.17 -13.64 -17.43
CA GLN A 95 -4.00 -14.82 -18.30
C GLN A 95 -5.30 -15.21 -19.01
N VAL A 96 -6.44 -14.74 -18.47
CA VAL A 96 -7.79 -14.96 -19.00
C VAL A 96 -8.57 -13.66 -18.98
N GLN A 97 -9.66 -13.63 -19.74
CA GLN A 97 -10.47 -12.40 -19.91
C GLN A 97 -11.04 -11.91 -18.57
N SER A 98 -11.54 -12.80 -17.72
CA SER A 98 -12.10 -12.42 -16.41
C SER A 98 -11.09 -11.70 -15.52
N GLN A 99 -9.81 -12.07 -15.60
CA GLN A 99 -8.72 -11.38 -14.91
C GLN A 99 -8.43 -10.01 -15.51
N ALA A 100 -8.53 -9.85 -16.83
CA ALA A 100 -8.39 -8.56 -17.50
C ALA A 100 -9.53 -7.62 -17.10
N ASP A 101 -10.76 -8.14 -17.04
CA ASP A 101 -11.94 -7.39 -16.61
C ASP A 101 -11.84 -6.98 -15.14
N ALA A 102 -11.32 -7.85 -14.27
CA ALA A 102 -11.07 -7.53 -12.87
C ALA A 102 -10.02 -6.40 -12.72
N LYS A 103 -8.90 -6.50 -13.45
CA LYS A 103 -7.87 -5.45 -13.48
C LYS A 103 -8.45 -4.12 -13.95
N LYS A 104 -9.25 -4.14 -15.01
CA LYS A 104 -9.94 -2.96 -15.55
C LYS A 104 -10.89 -2.35 -14.52
N ALA A 105 -11.73 -3.16 -13.87
CA ALA A 105 -12.68 -2.70 -12.86
C ALA A 105 -11.97 -2.03 -11.67
N ILE A 106 -10.87 -2.60 -11.19
CA ILE A 106 -10.06 -2.00 -10.11
C ILE A 106 -9.38 -0.71 -10.57
N LYS A 107 -8.86 -0.66 -11.80
CA LYS A 107 -8.28 0.56 -12.36
C LYS A 107 -9.30 1.69 -12.42
N GLU A 108 -10.49 1.43 -12.93
CA GLU A 108 -11.60 2.40 -13.00
C GLU A 108 -12.04 2.87 -11.60
N LEU A 109 -12.12 1.97 -10.61
CA LEU A 109 -12.42 2.32 -9.22
C LEU A 109 -11.35 3.26 -8.63
N ILE A 110 -10.07 3.03 -8.92
CA ILE A 110 -8.97 3.89 -8.48
C ILE A 110 -9.05 5.28 -9.14
N GLU A 111 -9.30 5.33 -10.44
CA GLU A 111 -9.40 6.58 -11.21
C GLU A 111 -10.59 7.43 -10.76
N GLN A 112 -11.74 6.80 -10.56
CA GLN A 112 -12.98 7.45 -10.14
C GLN A 112 -12.99 7.80 -8.65
N LYS A 113 -12.22 7.10 -7.82
CA LYS A 113 -12.20 7.20 -6.35
C LYS A 113 -13.57 6.91 -5.68
N HIS A 114 -14.45 6.27 -6.37
CA HIS A 114 -15.76 5.81 -5.91
C HIS A 114 -16.16 4.52 -6.64
N GLY A 115 -17.18 3.85 -6.14
CA GLY A 115 -17.70 2.62 -6.75
C GLY A 115 -17.50 1.37 -5.90
N LYS A 116 -18.05 0.28 -6.38
CA LYS A 116 -18.09 -1.01 -5.69
C LYS A 116 -17.62 -2.10 -6.66
N VAL A 117 -16.65 -2.90 -6.25
CA VAL A 117 -16.18 -4.04 -7.05
C VAL A 117 -16.28 -5.31 -6.20
N ILE A 118 -16.87 -6.35 -6.77
CA ILE A 118 -17.01 -7.66 -6.15
C ILE A 118 -16.26 -8.66 -7.03
N LEU A 119 -15.24 -9.30 -6.46
CA LEU A 119 -14.40 -10.28 -7.12
C LEU A 119 -14.76 -11.68 -6.62
N LEU A 120 -15.36 -12.49 -7.48
CA LEU A 120 -15.77 -13.86 -7.16
C LEU A 120 -14.94 -14.85 -7.96
N GLY A 121 -14.48 -15.95 -7.35
CA GLY A 121 -13.75 -16.97 -8.06
C GLY A 121 -12.81 -17.79 -7.18
N SER A 122 -12.18 -18.79 -7.77
CA SER A 122 -11.30 -19.73 -7.08
C SER A 122 -10.06 -19.05 -6.44
N ASN A 123 -9.39 -19.81 -5.58
CA ASN A 123 -8.12 -19.39 -4.99
C ASN A 123 -7.04 -19.17 -6.05
N GLY A 124 -6.12 -18.24 -5.78
CA GLY A 124 -4.99 -17.99 -6.67
C GLY A 124 -5.28 -17.12 -7.89
N GLY A 125 -6.54 -16.71 -8.15
CA GLY A 125 -6.90 -15.85 -9.28
C GLY A 125 -6.42 -14.40 -9.19
N GLY A 126 -5.82 -13.99 -8.05
CA GLY A 126 -5.27 -12.65 -7.86
C GLY A 126 -6.24 -11.62 -7.28
N LYS A 127 -7.35 -12.05 -6.66
CA LYS A 127 -8.33 -11.14 -6.03
C LYS A 127 -7.69 -10.28 -4.93
N THR A 128 -6.94 -10.90 -4.03
CA THR A 128 -6.19 -10.21 -2.95
C THR A 128 -5.18 -9.21 -3.51
N HIS A 129 -4.43 -9.60 -4.54
CA HIS A 129 -3.49 -8.71 -5.24
C HIS A 129 -4.20 -7.43 -5.75
N LEU A 130 -5.30 -7.61 -6.47
CA LEU A 130 -6.06 -6.50 -7.06
C LEU A 130 -6.70 -5.60 -5.99
N GLY A 131 -7.32 -6.19 -4.96
CA GLY A 131 -7.91 -5.44 -3.85
C GLY A 131 -6.87 -4.63 -3.08
N THR A 132 -5.71 -5.21 -2.82
CA THR A 132 -4.57 -4.54 -2.17
C THR A 132 -4.04 -3.37 -3.01
N CYS A 133 -4.00 -3.51 -4.35
CA CYS A 133 -3.62 -2.39 -5.23
C CYS A 133 -4.57 -1.20 -5.07
N ALA A 134 -5.88 -1.43 -4.97
CA ALA A 134 -6.85 -0.37 -4.75
C ALA A 134 -6.63 0.33 -3.38
N VAL A 135 -6.38 -0.45 -2.32
CA VAL A 135 -6.10 0.08 -0.97
C VAL A 135 -4.84 0.95 -0.98
N LYS A 136 -3.75 0.49 -1.61
CA LYS A 136 -2.50 1.28 -1.71
C LYS A 136 -2.68 2.58 -2.48
N ALA A 137 -3.47 2.55 -3.54
CA ALA A 137 -3.69 3.71 -4.40
C ALA A 137 -4.57 4.79 -3.75
N LEU A 138 -5.61 4.37 -3.00
CA LEU A 138 -6.61 5.28 -2.44
C LEU A 138 -6.42 5.60 -0.96
N GLY A 139 -5.49 4.93 -0.31
CA GLY A 139 -5.28 5.06 1.14
C GLY A 139 -6.44 4.44 1.92
N GLY A 140 -6.28 3.21 2.37
CA GLY A 140 -7.34 2.48 3.04
C GLY A 140 -6.83 1.34 3.89
N LYS A 141 -7.67 0.33 4.12
CA LYS A 141 -7.29 -0.87 4.88
C LYS A 141 -7.83 -2.13 4.23
N VAL A 142 -7.07 -3.20 4.39
CA VAL A 142 -7.46 -4.57 4.06
C VAL A 142 -7.92 -5.27 5.33
N TYR A 143 -9.02 -6.00 5.25
CA TYR A 143 -9.45 -6.90 6.32
C TYR A 143 -10.01 -8.19 5.71
N SER A 144 -9.72 -9.31 6.32
CA SER A 144 -10.51 -10.50 6.11
C SER A 144 -11.83 -10.42 6.91
N MET A 145 -12.84 -11.15 6.47
CA MET A 145 -14.10 -11.26 7.21
C MET A 145 -13.88 -11.81 8.62
N TYR A 146 -12.91 -12.73 8.78
CA TYR A 146 -12.53 -13.30 10.06
C TYR A 146 -11.94 -12.26 11.02
N GLU A 147 -11.06 -11.38 10.55
CA GLU A 147 -10.47 -10.32 11.38
C GLU A 147 -11.54 -9.35 11.87
N ILE A 148 -12.46 -8.92 10.99
CA ILE A 148 -13.56 -8.04 11.38
C ILE A 148 -14.42 -8.71 12.46
N SER A 149 -14.82 -9.96 12.25
CA SER A 149 -15.60 -10.72 13.22
C SER A 149 -14.87 -10.88 14.56
N THR A 150 -13.54 -11.04 14.51
CA THR A 150 -12.72 -11.16 15.72
C THR A 150 -12.63 -9.84 16.47
N MET A 151 -12.41 -8.72 15.78
CA MET A 151 -12.40 -7.38 16.37
C MET A 151 -13.74 -7.07 17.06
N ILE A 152 -14.85 -7.38 16.42
CA ILE A 152 -16.19 -7.14 16.98
C ILE A 152 -16.44 -8.04 18.21
N ARG A 153 -16.07 -9.33 18.14
CA ARG A 153 -16.20 -10.22 19.30
C ARG A 153 -15.36 -9.77 20.50
N GLN A 154 -14.16 -9.25 20.25
CA GLN A 154 -13.31 -8.69 21.31
C GLN A 154 -13.93 -7.45 21.96
N ALA A 155 -14.77 -6.69 21.24
CA ALA A 155 -15.48 -5.54 21.79
C ALA A 155 -16.54 -5.90 22.86
N TYR A 156 -16.95 -7.16 22.94
CA TYR A 156 -17.86 -7.64 24.01
C TYR A 156 -17.14 -7.99 25.32
N SER A 157 -15.82 -7.97 25.35
CA SER A 157 -15.05 -8.21 26.57
C SER A 157 -15.25 -7.05 27.57
N PRO A 158 -15.38 -7.31 28.87
CA PRO A 158 -15.41 -6.26 29.88
C PRO A 158 -14.17 -5.34 29.90
N LEU A 159 -13.06 -5.83 29.35
CA LEU A 159 -11.80 -5.09 29.21
C LEU A 159 -11.62 -4.43 27.82
N ALA A 160 -12.66 -4.46 27.00
CA ALA A 160 -12.57 -3.90 25.65
C ALA A 160 -12.35 -2.39 25.71
N LYS A 161 -11.36 -1.91 24.95
CA LYS A 161 -11.06 -0.48 24.81
C LYS A 161 -11.96 0.21 23.78
N ARG A 162 -12.69 -0.56 22.98
CA ARG A 162 -13.50 -0.11 21.85
C ARG A 162 -14.82 -0.89 21.84
N THR A 163 -15.90 -0.18 21.53
CA THR A 163 -17.22 -0.78 21.34
C THR A 163 -17.41 -1.30 19.92
N GLU A 164 -18.34 -2.23 19.71
CA GLU A 164 -18.76 -2.69 18.38
C GLU A 164 -19.11 -1.50 17.48
N LEU A 165 -19.89 -0.54 17.99
CA LEU A 165 -20.31 0.62 17.21
C LEU A 165 -19.14 1.48 16.73
N GLU A 166 -18.11 1.64 17.55
CA GLU A 166 -16.89 2.39 17.16
C GLU A 166 -16.14 1.66 16.05
N ILE A 167 -15.99 0.34 16.14
CA ILE A 167 -15.33 -0.47 15.10
C ILE A 167 -16.12 -0.37 13.79
N VAL A 168 -17.42 -0.57 13.84
CA VAL A 168 -18.28 -0.53 12.64
C VAL A 168 -18.28 0.87 11.99
N LYS A 169 -18.29 1.95 12.79
CA LYS A 169 -18.18 3.32 12.28
C LYS A 169 -16.81 3.61 11.67
N GLU A 170 -15.73 3.09 12.25
CA GLU A 170 -14.40 3.21 11.66
C GLU A 170 -14.36 2.53 10.29
N LEU A 171 -14.76 1.25 10.19
CA LEU A 171 -14.79 0.50 8.92
C LEU A 171 -15.66 1.21 7.87
N ALA A 172 -16.78 1.82 8.29
CA ALA A 172 -17.64 2.58 7.42
C ALA A 172 -17.03 3.91 6.92
N SER A 173 -15.95 4.39 7.55
CA SER A 173 -15.34 5.70 7.24
C SER A 173 -13.95 5.62 6.62
N ILE A 174 -13.31 4.46 6.59
CA ILE A 174 -12.01 4.24 5.92
C ILE A 174 -12.11 4.69 4.45
N PRO A 175 -11.16 5.47 3.90
CA PRO A 175 -11.24 5.96 2.52
C PRO A 175 -11.48 4.85 1.50
N MET A 176 -10.69 3.78 1.54
CA MET A 176 -10.87 2.56 0.73
C MET A 176 -10.90 1.34 1.64
N LEU A 177 -11.99 0.55 1.58
CA LEU A 177 -12.13 -0.70 2.33
C LEU A 177 -12.06 -1.89 1.38
N PHE A 178 -11.15 -2.80 1.65
CA PHE A 178 -11.11 -4.10 1.01
C PHE A 178 -11.42 -5.18 2.04
N ILE A 179 -12.49 -5.97 1.81
CA ILE A 179 -12.84 -7.12 2.63
C ILE A 179 -12.57 -8.39 1.81
N ASP A 180 -11.60 -9.16 2.25
CA ASP A 180 -11.22 -10.42 1.62
C ASP A 180 -11.83 -11.64 2.33
N GLU A 181 -11.76 -12.78 1.66
CA GLU A 181 -12.17 -14.09 2.16
C GLU A 181 -13.64 -14.16 2.66
N MET A 182 -14.52 -13.40 2.01
CA MET A 182 -15.94 -13.45 2.34
C MET A 182 -16.54 -14.82 2.03
N GLY A 183 -17.42 -15.32 2.91
CA GLY A 183 -18.14 -16.58 2.68
C GLY A 183 -17.38 -17.85 3.06
N ARG A 184 -16.24 -17.75 3.76
CA ARG A 184 -15.52 -18.93 4.29
C ARG A 184 -16.30 -19.66 5.39
N SER A 185 -17.14 -18.96 6.11
CA SER A 185 -18.08 -19.51 7.11
C SER A 185 -19.42 -18.80 6.94
N LYS A 186 -20.50 -19.52 7.27
CA LYS A 186 -21.84 -18.91 7.28
C LYS A 186 -21.85 -17.79 8.31
N GLY A 187 -22.07 -16.55 7.86
CA GLY A 187 -22.15 -15.39 8.76
C GLY A 187 -23.29 -15.54 9.77
N SER A 188 -23.05 -15.18 11.02
CA SER A 188 -24.12 -15.03 11.99
C SER A 188 -25.03 -13.86 11.62
N SER A 189 -26.27 -13.84 12.08
CA SER A 189 -27.18 -12.70 11.86
C SER A 189 -26.58 -11.36 12.33
N ALA A 190 -25.80 -11.38 13.41
CA ALA A 190 -25.08 -10.20 13.90
C ALA A 190 -24.01 -9.73 12.89
N GLU A 191 -23.23 -10.65 12.32
CA GLU A 191 -22.24 -10.35 11.30
C GLU A 191 -22.85 -9.71 10.05
N LEU A 192 -23.99 -10.21 9.61
CA LEU A 192 -24.72 -9.64 8.48
C LEU A 192 -25.25 -8.24 8.79
N ASN A 193 -25.71 -7.99 10.02
CA ASN A 193 -26.24 -6.69 10.41
C ASN A 193 -25.14 -5.60 10.40
N TRP A 194 -23.98 -5.83 11.01
CA TRP A 194 -22.94 -4.82 10.99
C TRP A 194 -22.28 -4.68 9.60
N LEU A 195 -22.19 -5.76 8.81
CA LEU A 195 -21.74 -5.68 7.43
C LEU A 195 -22.68 -4.83 6.58
N SER A 196 -24.00 -5.06 6.70
CA SER A 196 -25.02 -4.24 6.05
C SER A 196 -24.86 -2.76 6.40
N PHE A 197 -24.70 -2.45 7.67
CA PHE A 197 -24.49 -1.07 8.14
C PHE A 197 -23.23 -0.44 7.52
N ILE A 198 -22.11 -1.17 7.51
CA ILE A 198 -20.85 -0.68 6.92
C ILE A 198 -21.05 -0.35 5.44
N LEU A 199 -21.60 -1.30 4.67
CA LEU A 199 -21.80 -1.15 3.23
C LEU A 199 -22.79 -0.02 2.89
N ASP A 200 -23.87 0.13 3.66
CA ASP A 200 -24.84 1.22 3.52
C ASP A 200 -24.20 2.59 3.76
N LYS A 201 -23.45 2.72 4.85
CA LYS A 201 -22.79 3.99 5.16
C LYS A 201 -21.73 4.37 4.13
N ARG A 202 -21.02 3.38 3.60
CA ARG A 202 -20.06 3.60 2.50
C ARG A 202 -20.77 4.02 1.22
N HIS A 203 -21.88 3.37 0.89
CA HIS A 203 -22.69 3.75 -0.27
C HIS A 203 -23.21 5.20 -0.16
N GLN A 204 -23.82 5.57 1.00
CA GLN A 204 -24.30 6.91 1.26
C GLN A 204 -23.23 8.00 1.15
N ARG A 205 -21.97 7.65 1.46
CA ARG A 205 -20.81 8.55 1.44
C ARG A 205 -20.01 8.48 0.14
N HIS A 206 -20.43 7.68 -0.82
CA HIS A 206 -19.71 7.39 -2.06
C HIS A 206 -18.27 6.88 -1.83
N LEU A 207 -18.02 6.20 -0.71
CA LEU A 207 -16.70 5.64 -0.40
C LEU A 207 -16.50 4.31 -1.15
N PRO A 208 -15.38 4.14 -1.87
CA PRO A 208 -15.11 2.93 -2.64
C PRO A 208 -14.86 1.74 -1.73
N PHE A 209 -15.28 0.55 -2.19
CA PHE A 209 -14.91 -0.70 -1.55
C PHE A 209 -14.76 -1.85 -2.55
N VAL A 210 -13.96 -2.82 -2.14
CA VAL A 210 -13.81 -4.10 -2.85
C VAL A 210 -14.20 -5.22 -1.90
N LEU A 211 -14.95 -6.18 -2.39
CA LEU A 211 -15.26 -7.44 -1.72
C LEU A 211 -14.64 -8.58 -2.53
N ALA A 212 -14.00 -9.53 -1.87
CA ALA A 212 -13.52 -10.73 -2.54
C ALA A 212 -14.03 -12.00 -1.83
N SER A 213 -14.42 -12.97 -2.64
CA SER A 213 -14.93 -14.25 -2.17
C SER A 213 -14.50 -15.40 -3.08
N ASN A 214 -14.38 -16.58 -2.48
CA ASN A 214 -14.15 -17.83 -3.21
C ASN A 214 -15.47 -18.54 -3.57
N THR A 215 -16.61 -17.93 -3.24
CA THR A 215 -17.93 -18.45 -3.53
C THR A 215 -18.35 -18.13 -4.96
N HIS A 216 -19.49 -18.65 -5.38
CA HIS A 216 -20.10 -18.41 -6.68
C HIS A 216 -21.48 -17.75 -6.52
N LEU A 217 -21.98 -17.17 -7.61
CA LEU A 217 -23.35 -16.67 -7.64
C LEU A 217 -24.35 -17.82 -7.75
N SER A 218 -25.59 -17.61 -7.27
CA SER A 218 -26.65 -18.61 -7.34
C SER A 218 -26.97 -19.02 -8.78
N CYS A 219 -26.89 -18.09 -9.74
CA CYS A 219 -27.08 -18.37 -11.16
C CYS A 219 -25.99 -19.25 -11.78
N ASP A 220 -24.80 -19.29 -11.18
CA ASP A 220 -23.65 -20.10 -11.62
C ASP A 220 -23.46 -21.32 -10.74
N CYS A 221 -24.40 -21.62 -9.84
CA CYS A 221 -24.29 -22.69 -8.88
C CYS A 221 -24.28 -24.08 -9.57
N PRO A 222 -23.26 -24.92 -9.34
CA PRO A 222 -23.18 -26.25 -9.91
C PRO A 222 -24.26 -27.20 -9.36
N HIS A 223 -24.88 -26.84 -8.23
CA HIS A 223 -25.94 -27.63 -7.57
C HIS A 223 -27.37 -27.24 -7.99
N GLY A 224 -27.51 -26.38 -8.99
CA GLY A 224 -28.79 -25.98 -9.58
C GLY A 224 -29.23 -24.56 -9.28
N LYS A 225 -30.30 -24.13 -9.99
CA LYS A 225 -30.79 -22.73 -9.98
C LYS A 225 -31.27 -22.19 -8.60
N LYS A 226 -31.57 -23.06 -7.64
CA LYS A 226 -31.95 -22.64 -6.29
C LYS A 226 -30.75 -22.17 -5.45
N GLY A 227 -29.53 -22.37 -5.97
CA GLY A 227 -28.29 -22.09 -5.25
C GLY A 227 -28.01 -23.12 -4.15
N CYS A 228 -26.87 -23.03 -3.54
CA CYS A 228 -26.45 -23.83 -2.38
C CYS A 228 -26.04 -22.89 -1.24
N GLU A 229 -25.71 -23.45 -0.08
CA GLU A 229 -25.27 -22.63 1.08
C GLU A 229 -23.98 -21.86 0.82
N GLU A 230 -23.16 -22.28 -0.14
CA GLU A 230 -21.91 -21.64 -0.56
C GLU A 230 -22.11 -20.52 -1.60
N CYS A 231 -23.35 -20.25 -2.04
CA CYS A 231 -23.60 -19.15 -2.93
C CYS A 231 -23.42 -17.81 -2.20
N PHE A 232 -22.79 -16.84 -2.88
CA PHE A 232 -22.50 -15.52 -2.33
C PHE A 232 -23.75 -14.79 -1.84
N GLU A 233 -24.85 -14.91 -2.58
CA GLU A 233 -26.16 -14.34 -2.21
C GLU A 233 -26.73 -14.99 -0.95
N ASN A 234 -26.57 -16.29 -0.79
CA ASN A 234 -27.06 -16.99 0.39
C ASN A 234 -26.22 -16.68 1.64
N PHE A 235 -24.94 -16.32 1.45
CA PHE A 235 -24.08 -15.84 2.52
C PHE A 235 -24.49 -14.42 2.98
N LEU A 236 -24.71 -13.49 2.05
CA LEU A 236 -24.99 -12.08 2.37
C LEU A 236 -26.44 -11.80 2.71
N GLY A 237 -27.36 -12.62 2.20
CA GLY A 237 -28.80 -12.38 2.29
C GLY A 237 -29.30 -11.36 1.26
N ASN A 238 -30.61 -11.44 0.98
CA ASN A 238 -31.23 -10.68 -0.10
C ASN A 238 -31.12 -9.15 0.06
N ASP A 239 -31.18 -8.66 1.30
CA ASP A 239 -31.12 -7.22 1.57
C ASP A 239 -29.78 -6.59 1.19
N ILE A 240 -28.68 -7.25 1.53
CA ILE A 240 -27.33 -6.77 1.20
C ILE A 240 -27.11 -6.90 -0.30
N ILE A 241 -27.52 -8.01 -0.90
CA ILE A 241 -27.40 -8.25 -2.36
C ILE A 241 -28.18 -7.21 -3.15
N SER A 242 -29.40 -6.86 -2.76
CA SER A 242 -30.20 -5.81 -3.41
C SER A 242 -29.45 -4.45 -3.43
N ARG A 243 -28.80 -4.10 -2.32
CA ARG A 243 -28.03 -2.86 -2.17
C ARG A 243 -26.69 -2.89 -2.93
N LEU A 244 -26.05 -4.06 -2.98
CA LEU A 244 -24.85 -4.27 -3.78
C LEU A 244 -25.16 -4.25 -5.28
N GLY A 245 -26.31 -4.78 -5.70
CA GLY A 245 -26.70 -4.87 -7.12
C GLY A 245 -26.84 -3.52 -7.82
N GLN A 246 -27.11 -2.44 -7.08
CA GLN A 246 -27.11 -1.10 -7.63
C GLN A 246 -25.67 -0.58 -7.74
N GLU A 247 -25.17 -0.40 -8.98
CA GLU A 247 -23.85 0.21 -9.29
C GLU A 247 -22.62 -0.63 -8.90
N SER A 248 -22.77 -1.92 -8.56
CA SER A 248 -21.61 -2.77 -8.31
C SER A 248 -21.14 -3.47 -9.57
N LYS A 249 -19.81 -3.53 -9.77
CA LYS A 249 -19.18 -4.38 -10.77
C LYS A 249 -18.87 -5.73 -10.18
N ILE A 250 -19.64 -6.75 -10.54
CA ILE A 250 -19.40 -8.13 -10.11
C ILE A 250 -18.57 -8.82 -11.20
N ILE A 251 -17.36 -9.22 -10.87
CA ILE A 251 -16.44 -9.90 -11.77
C ILE A 251 -16.32 -11.35 -11.36
N LYS A 252 -16.65 -12.26 -12.28
CA LYS A 252 -16.61 -13.71 -12.09
C LYS A 252 -15.28 -14.25 -12.61
N MET A 253 -14.39 -14.60 -11.71
CA MET A 253 -13.03 -15.08 -12.01
C MET A 253 -12.92 -16.60 -11.79
N TYR A 254 -13.96 -17.37 -12.19
CA TYR A 254 -14.02 -18.82 -11.97
C TYR A 254 -13.05 -19.59 -12.89
N ASP A 255 -12.76 -19.03 -14.05
CA ASP A 255 -11.82 -19.54 -15.06
C ASP A 255 -10.35 -19.12 -14.79
N ALA A 256 -10.13 -18.30 -13.76
CA ALA A 256 -8.81 -17.80 -13.45
C ALA A 256 -7.90 -18.93 -12.96
N PRO A 257 -6.72 -19.11 -13.58
CA PRO A 257 -5.74 -20.10 -13.14
C PRO A 257 -5.14 -19.70 -11.79
N ASP A 258 -4.76 -20.71 -11.00
CA ASP A 258 -4.09 -20.50 -9.72
C ASP A 258 -2.61 -20.15 -9.96
N TYR A 259 -2.25 -18.89 -9.73
CA TYR A 259 -0.86 -18.39 -9.83
C TYR A 259 0.10 -19.08 -8.87
N ARG A 260 -0.39 -19.62 -7.74
CA ARG A 260 0.44 -20.32 -6.74
C ARG A 260 0.94 -21.68 -7.22
N ARG A 261 0.27 -22.27 -8.21
CA ARG A 261 0.62 -23.60 -8.78
C ARG A 261 1.62 -23.55 -9.93
N LYS A 262 2.09 -22.37 -10.30
CA LYS A 262 3.08 -22.15 -11.36
C LYS A 262 4.51 -22.03 -10.84
N LYS A 263 4.85 -22.79 -9.81
CA LYS A 263 6.24 -22.97 -9.37
C LYS A 263 6.81 -24.26 -9.93
#